data_726a0ee17153c4e5cdeffc06d5c57a54
#
_entry.id   726a0ee17153c4e5cdeffc06d5c57a54
#
_cell.length_a   1.000
_cell.length_b   1.000
_cell.length_c   1.000
_cell.angle_alpha   90.00
_cell.angle_beta   90.00
_cell.angle_gamma   90.00
#
_symmetry.space_group_name_H-M   'P 1'
#
loop_
_entity.id
_entity.type
_entity.pdbx_description
1 polymer ?
#
loop_
_entity_poly.entity_id
_entity_poly.type
_entity_poly.pdbx_seq_one_letter_code
_entity_poly.pdbx_strand_id
1 'polypeptide(L)'
;MRDMRVSHVITRLIVGGAQENTIASVLGLREKPGVEVTLLSGPTTGPEGTLEPRVAQIPGLLTLVPELVRPIAPVRDWLALRKLTRRFREQRPDIVHTHSGKAGLLGRLAAHAAGVPIIVHTIHGPSFGPFQSSLANFAFRAAERHAGRVTTHFVSVANAMTEQYLAAGIGKPEHYTRIFSGFDLEPFLNAKNDLALRAKLGINPSDFVIGKVARLFEHKGHDDLFAIAPALALSHPTLKFLLVGDGALRPRFEKLVQQLGLERQFIFTGLVPPADVPALIGVMDVLVHLSRREGLARALPQALAAGKPVIAYDCDGAREVCRDGETGFLLPVGDTQQLKSRLEQACFDAPLCARLGARGRELVQAQFPVQHMVDELHRLYLRLVADHSAIR
;
A
#
# COMPACT_ATOMS: atom_id res chain seq x y z
N MET A 1 -23.49 24.64 -12.97
CA MET A 1 -22.57 23.64 -13.63
C MET A 1 -23.06 22.26 -13.21
N ARG A 2 -23.04 21.25 -14.10
CA ARG A 2 -23.36 19.87 -13.70
C ARG A 2 -22.21 19.32 -12.87
N ASP A 3 -22.51 18.38 -11.99
CA ASP A 3 -21.50 17.70 -11.20
C ASP A 3 -20.55 16.89 -12.08
N MET A 4 -19.26 16.87 -11.71
CA MET A 4 -18.23 16.04 -12.32
C MET A 4 -18.42 14.58 -11.89
N ARG A 5 -18.67 13.69 -12.85
CA ARG A 5 -18.90 12.26 -12.59
C ARG A 5 -17.62 11.47 -12.70
N VAL A 6 -17.23 10.83 -11.61
CA VAL A 6 -16.00 10.03 -11.52
C VAL A 6 -16.35 8.58 -11.21
N SER A 7 -15.89 7.65 -12.04
CA SER A 7 -16.05 6.21 -11.80
C SER A 7 -14.71 5.58 -11.46
N HIS A 8 -14.56 5.10 -10.22
CA HIS A 8 -13.40 4.31 -9.79
C HIS A 8 -13.58 2.84 -10.11
N VAL A 9 -12.48 2.15 -10.50
CA VAL A 9 -12.50 0.71 -10.81
C VAL A 9 -11.34 0.02 -10.12
N ILE A 10 -11.64 -1.02 -9.34
CA ILE A 10 -10.64 -1.86 -8.67
C ILE A 10 -11.00 -3.34 -8.79
N THR A 11 -10.00 -4.24 -8.76
CA THR A 11 -10.24 -5.67 -9.00
C THR A 11 -11.03 -6.34 -7.88
N ARG A 12 -10.78 -5.98 -6.60
CA ARG A 12 -11.45 -6.52 -5.40
C ARG A 12 -11.16 -5.65 -4.18
N LEU A 13 -11.98 -5.74 -3.14
CA LEU A 13 -11.91 -4.91 -1.93
C LEU A 13 -11.42 -5.71 -0.71
N ILE A 14 -10.27 -6.39 -0.83
CA ILE A 14 -9.62 -7.07 0.31
C ILE A 14 -8.94 -6.05 1.23
N VAL A 15 -8.55 -6.48 2.44
CA VAL A 15 -7.71 -5.67 3.32
C VAL A 15 -6.32 -5.54 2.71
N GLY A 16 -5.94 -4.32 2.34
CA GLY A 16 -4.66 -4.01 1.71
C GLY A 16 -4.52 -2.54 1.29
N GLY A 17 -3.28 -2.08 1.16
CA GLY A 17 -2.96 -0.66 0.95
C GLY A 17 -3.61 -0.02 -0.27
N ALA A 18 -3.65 -0.71 -1.41
CA ALA A 18 -4.29 -0.20 -2.63
C ALA A 18 -5.80 -0.04 -2.46
N GLN A 19 -6.45 -1.00 -1.81
CA GLN A 19 -7.88 -1.00 -1.55
C GLN A 19 -8.27 0.09 -0.55
N GLU A 20 -7.52 0.23 0.52
CA GLU A 20 -7.73 1.28 1.51
C GLU A 20 -7.53 2.67 0.91
N ASN A 21 -6.50 2.85 0.07
CA ASN A 21 -6.29 4.07 -0.70
C ASN A 21 -7.49 4.37 -1.62
N THR A 22 -7.96 3.37 -2.38
CA THR A 22 -9.09 3.54 -3.30
C THR A 22 -10.36 3.93 -2.55
N ILE A 23 -10.66 3.24 -1.43
CA ILE A 23 -11.85 3.54 -0.61
C ILE A 23 -11.74 4.96 -0.01
N ALA A 24 -10.58 5.31 0.54
CA ALA A 24 -10.35 6.64 1.09
C ALA A 24 -10.51 7.75 0.03
N SER A 25 -9.97 7.53 -1.18
CA SER A 25 -10.15 8.44 -2.30
C SER A 25 -11.63 8.60 -2.71
N VAL A 26 -12.35 7.47 -2.84
CA VAL A 26 -13.77 7.45 -3.20
C VAL A 26 -14.62 8.17 -2.17
N LEU A 27 -14.44 7.85 -0.88
CA LEU A 27 -15.21 8.46 0.20
C LEU A 27 -14.91 9.95 0.34
N GLY A 28 -13.63 10.34 0.32
CA GLY A 28 -13.24 11.75 0.45
C GLY A 28 -13.63 12.61 -0.76
N LEU A 29 -13.60 12.07 -1.97
CA LEU A 29 -14.05 12.79 -3.17
C LEU A 29 -15.56 13.01 -3.17
N ARG A 30 -16.36 12.14 -2.57
CA ARG A 30 -17.81 12.35 -2.42
C ARG A 30 -18.16 13.54 -1.52
N GLU A 31 -17.26 13.89 -0.61
CA GLU A 31 -17.44 15.09 0.24
C GLU A 31 -17.10 16.40 -0.50
N LYS A 32 -16.55 16.31 -1.73
CA LYS A 32 -16.19 17.49 -2.51
C LYS A 32 -17.42 18.04 -3.24
N PRO A 33 -17.70 19.33 -3.15
CA PRO A 33 -18.82 19.94 -3.88
C PRO A 33 -18.72 19.71 -5.38
N GLY A 34 -19.83 19.36 -6.02
CA GLY A 34 -19.89 19.17 -7.47
C GLY A 34 -19.16 17.90 -7.97
N VAL A 35 -18.99 16.89 -7.13
CA VAL A 35 -18.37 15.60 -7.52
C VAL A 35 -19.32 14.45 -7.19
N GLU A 36 -19.71 13.70 -8.22
CA GLU A 36 -20.46 12.46 -8.10
C GLU A 36 -19.49 11.28 -8.32
N VAL A 37 -19.40 10.36 -7.33
CA VAL A 37 -18.45 9.25 -7.38
C VAL A 37 -19.16 7.91 -7.35
N THR A 38 -18.73 6.99 -8.21
CA THR A 38 -19.12 5.57 -8.20
C THR A 38 -17.89 4.68 -8.11
N LEU A 39 -18.06 3.47 -7.55
CA LEU A 39 -17.01 2.46 -7.41
C LEU A 39 -17.47 1.15 -8.05
N LEU A 40 -16.71 0.65 -9.02
CA LEU A 40 -16.91 -0.67 -9.63
C LEU A 40 -15.83 -1.62 -9.10
N SER A 41 -16.24 -2.76 -8.59
CA SER A 41 -15.32 -3.78 -8.08
C SER A 41 -15.76 -5.18 -8.50
N GLY A 42 -14.81 -6.08 -8.63
CA GLY A 42 -15.10 -7.51 -8.66
C GLY A 42 -15.43 -8.05 -7.27
N PRO A 43 -15.88 -9.32 -7.17
CA PRO A 43 -16.20 -9.95 -5.90
C PRO A 43 -14.96 -10.08 -5.02
N THR A 44 -15.13 -9.82 -3.73
CA THR A 44 -14.07 -9.95 -2.74
C THR A 44 -14.05 -11.38 -2.21
N THR A 45 -13.05 -12.15 -2.59
CA THR A 45 -12.82 -13.52 -2.13
C THR A 45 -11.37 -13.69 -1.68
N GLY A 46 -11.14 -14.50 -0.65
CA GLY A 46 -9.80 -14.82 -0.15
C GLY A 46 -9.68 -14.66 1.37
N PRO A 47 -8.58 -15.16 1.93
CA PRO A 47 -8.33 -15.14 3.39
C PRO A 47 -7.90 -13.75 3.92
N GLU A 48 -7.68 -12.78 3.03
CA GLU A 48 -7.13 -11.47 3.39
C GLU A 48 -8.15 -10.52 4.07
N GLY A 49 -9.37 -11.00 4.33
CA GLY A 49 -10.47 -10.16 4.83
C GLY A 49 -11.08 -9.25 3.75
N THR A 50 -12.11 -8.49 4.11
CA THR A 50 -12.84 -7.63 3.18
C THR A 50 -13.05 -6.22 3.72
N LEU A 51 -12.91 -5.23 2.85
CA LEU A 51 -13.28 -3.83 3.09
C LEU A 51 -14.60 -3.46 2.39
N GLU A 52 -15.24 -4.40 1.69
CA GLU A 52 -16.48 -4.18 0.94
C GLU A 52 -17.61 -3.57 1.80
N PRO A 53 -17.83 -4.01 3.07
CA PRO A 53 -18.86 -3.42 3.93
C PRO A 53 -18.73 -1.91 4.13
N ARG A 54 -17.52 -1.35 4.06
CA ARG A 54 -17.29 0.10 4.22
C ARG A 54 -17.93 0.95 3.12
N VAL A 55 -18.15 0.37 1.94
CA VAL A 55 -18.72 1.08 0.78
C VAL A 55 -20.07 0.53 0.35
N ALA A 56 -20.37 -0.74 0.65
CA ALA A 56 -21.63 -1.38 0.28
C ALA A 56 -22.85 -0.79 1.01
N GLN A 57 -22.64 -0.22 2.20
CA GLN A 57 -23.70 0.43 2.98
C GLN A 57 -24.14 1.78 2.41
N ILE A 58 -23.38 2.33 1.47
CA ILE A 58 -23.65 3.64 0.88
C ILE A 58 -24.46 3.45 -0.40
N PRO A 59 -25.73 3.90 -0.44
CA PRO A 59 -26.60 3.71 -1.60
C PRO A 59 -25.98 4.27 -2.88
N GLY A 60 -26.00 3.47 -3.95
CA GLY A 60 -25.53 3.88 -5.29
C GLY A 60 -24.01 3.96 -5.46
N LEU A 61 -23.20 3.77 -4.40
CA LEU A 61 -21.75 3.90 -4.50
C LEU A 61 -21.11 2.68 -5.16
N LEU A 62 -21.36 1.48 -4.65
CA LEU A 62 -20.70 0.25 -5.09
C LEU A 62 -21.53 -0.49 -6.15
N THR A 63 -20.87 -0.85 -7.25
CA THR A 63 -21.39 -1.79 -8.25
C THR A 63 -20.45 -2.98 -8.38
N LEU A 64 -20.94 -4.19 -8.14
CA LEU A 64 -20.17 -5.41 -8.35
C LEU A 64 -20.22 -5.85 -9.80
N VAL A 65 -19.03 -6.23 -10.32
CA VAL A 65 -18.82 -6.84 -11.64
C VAL A 65 -18.30 -8.26 -11.41
N PRO A 66 -19.17 -9.28 -11.36
CA PRO A 66 -18.81 -10.64 -10.94
C PRO A 66 -17.72 -11.29 -11.77
N GLU A 67 -17.53 -10.86 -13.02
CA GLU A 67 -16.50 -11.38 -13.92
C GLU A 67 -15.12 -10.75 -13.70
N LEU A 68 -15.02 -9.63 -13.00
CA LEU A 68 -13.75 -8.96 -12.69
C LEU A 68 -13.02 -9.69 -11.55
N VAL A 69 -12.43 -10.83 -11.87
CA VAL A 69 -11.71 -11.69 -10.92
C VAL A 69 -10.20 -11.52 -11.03
N ARG A 70 -9.45 -11.80 -9.94
CA ARG A 70 -7.99 -11.63 -9.90
C ARG A 70 -7.23 -12.54 -10.86
N PRO A 71 -7.52 -13.87 -10.96
CA PRO A 71 -6.81 -14.75 -11.88
C PRO A 71 -7.04 -14.35 -13.34
N ILE A 72 -6.05 -14.60 -14.21
CA ILE A 72 -6.22 -14.45 -15.65
C ILE A 72 -7.26 -15.50 -16.10
N ALA A 73 -8.36 -15.03 -16.67
CA ALA A 73 -9.49 -15.86 -17.11
C ALA A 73 -10.08 -15.25 -18.41
N PRO A 74 -9.59 -15.64 -19.61
CA PRO A 74 -9.86 -14.92 -20.86
C PRO A 74 -11.35 -14.66 -21.14
N VAL A 75 -12.21 -15.64 -20.90
CA VAL A 75 -13.67 -15.49 -21.10
C VAL A 75 -14.26 -14.50 -20.09
N ARG A 76 -13.91 -14.64 -18.80
CA ARG A 76 -14.39 -13.71 -17.77
C ARG A 76 -13.81 -12.31 -17.99
N ASP A 77 -12.56 -12.21 -18.39
CA ASP A 77 -11.89 -10.92 -18.67
C ASP A 77 -12.57 -10.18 -19.83
N TRP A 78 -12.94 -10.92 -20.88
CA TRP A 78 -13.71 -10.37 -21.99
C TRP A 78 -15.13 -9.94 -21.57
N LEU A 79 -15.83 -10.76 -20.75
CA LEU A 79 -17.14 -10.39 -20.21
C LEU A 79 -17.05 -9.18 -19.28
N ALA A 80 -16.02 -9.10 -18.41
CA ALA A 80 -15.77 -7.95 -17.55
C ALA A 80 -15.53 -6.68 -18.38
N LEU A 81 -14.70 -6.77 -19.43
CA LEU A 81 -14.47 -5.67 -20.37
C LEU A 81 -15.78 -5.15 -21.00
N ARG A 82 -16.62 -6.06 -21.53
CA ARG A 82 -17.93 -5.68 -22.10
C ARG A 82 -18.88 -5.07 -21.09
N LYS A 83 -18.95 -5.62 -19.87
CA LYS A 83 -19.81 -5.07 -18.80
C LYS A 83 -19.34 -3.69 -18.36
N LEU A 84 -18.04 -3.51 -18.15
CA LEU A 84 -17.46 -2.20 -17.81
C LEU A 84 -17.73 -1.18 -18.93
N THR A 85 -17.51 -1.55 -20.20
CA THR A 85 -17.78 -0.67 -21.36
C THR A 85 -19.26 -0.24 -21.40
N ARG A 86 -20.18 -1.21 -21.19
CA ARG A 86 -21.62 -0.93 -21.15
C ARG A 86 -21.95 0.04 -20.01
N ARG A 87 -21.44 -0.20 -18.79
CA ARG A 87 -21.65 0.65 -17.64
C ARG A 87 -21.16 2.08 -17.88
N PHE A 88 -19.98 2.25 -18.45
CA PHE A 88 -19.45 3.59 -18.76
C PHE A 88 -20.30 4.31 -19.83
N ARG A 89 -20.84 3.59 -20.82
CA ARG A 89 -21.77 4.19 -21.81
C ARG A 89 -23.08 4.62 -21.15
N GLU A 90 -23.59 3.86 -20.19
CA GLU A 90 -24.84 4.16 -19.45
C GLU A 90 -24.60 5.35 -18.49
N GLN A 91 -23.54 5.32 -17.69
CA GLN A 91 -23.25 6.33 -16.67
C GLN A 91 -22.65 7.62 -17.23
N ARG A 92 -21.95 7.53 -18.38
CA ARG A 92 -21.22 8.63 -19.03
C ARG A 92 -20.35 9.42 -18.05
N PRO A 93 -19.39 8.77 -17.35
CA PRO A 93 -18.50 9.48 -16.45
C PRO A 93 -17.61 10.46 -17.23
N ASP A 94 -17.26 11.57 -16.58
CA ASP A 94 -16.29 12.52 -17.11
C ASP A 94 -14.87 11.97 -16.93
N ILE A 95 -14.67 11.21 -15.84
CA ILE A 95 -13.40 10.58 -15.49
C ILE A 95 -13.63 9.10 -15.12
N VAL A 96 -12.83 8.21 -15.69
CA VAL A 96 -12.65 6.84 -15.17
C VAL A 96 -11.29 6.76 -14.53
N HIS A 97 -11.24 6.43 -13.24
CA HIS A 97 -10.02 6.23 -12.47
C HIS A 97 -9.83 4.77 -12.09
N THR A 98 -8.82 4.14 -12.62
CA THR A 98 -8.58 2.70 -12.45
C THR A 98 -7.45 2.42 -11.46
N HIS A 99 -7.57 1.32 -10.70
CA HIS A 99 -6.63 0.90 -9.68
C HIS A 99 -6.24 -0.56 -9.85
N SER A 100 -4.98 -0.91 -9.52
CA SER A 100 -4.44 -2.27 -9.58
C SER A 100 -4.29 -2.84 -11.01
N GLY A 101 -3.52 -3.94 -11.15
CA GLY A 101 -3.14 -4.46 -12.48
C GLY A 101 -4.30 -4.84 -13.38
N LYS A 102 -5.17 -5.81 -12.98
CA LYS A 102 -6.23 -6.30 -13.87
C LYS A 102 -7.33 -5.26 -14.09
N ALA A 103 -7.87 -4.67 -13.04
CA ALA A 103 -8.87 -3.59 -13.17
C ALA A 103 -8.26 -2.38 -13.88
N GLY A 104 -6.97 -2.12 -13.64
CA GLY A 104 -6.21 -1.10 -14.37
C GLY A 104 -6.21 -1.32 -15.87
N LEU A 105 -5.90 -2.52 -16.32
CA LEU A 105 -5.89 -2.87 -17.75
C LEU A 105 -7.31 -2.85 -18.36
N LEU A 106 -8.21 -3.67 -17.80
CA LEU A 106 -9.55 -3.83 -18.37
C LEU A 106 -10.38 -2.54 -18.26
N GLY A 107 -10.25 -1.80 -17.16
CA GLY A 107 -10.98 -0.55 -16.94
C GLY A 107 -10.55 0.56 -17.89
N ARG A 108 -9.24 0.72 -18.16
CA ARG A 108 -8.73 1.69 -19.14
C ARG A 108 -9.22 1.39 -20.55
N LEU A 109 -9.13 0.12 -20.97
CA LEU A 109 -9.60 -0.31 -22.28
C LEU A 109 -11.13 -0.16 -22.42
N ALA A 110 -11.88 -0.49 -21.37
CA ALA A 110 -13.33 -0.31 -21.34
C ALA A 110 -13.74 1.18 -21.42
N ALA A 111 -13.05 2.02 -20.67
CA ALA A 111 -13.29 3.47 -20.69
C ALA A 111 -13.02 4.07 -22.08
N HIS A 112 -11.91 3.70 -22.70
CA HIS A 112 -11.59 4.10 -24.08
C HIS A 112 -12.65 3.62 -25.07
N ALA A 113 -13.05 2.35 -25.02
CA ALA A 113 -14.09 1.79 -25.88
C ALA A 113 -15.49 2.42 -25.64
N ALA A 114 -15.72 2.99 -24.49
CA ALA A 114 -16.94 3.70 -24.14
C ALA A 114 -16.89 5.20 -24.54
N GLY A 115 -15.75 5.72 -24.96
CA GLY A 115 -15.56 7.13 -25.31
C GLY A 115 -15.47 8.04 -24.06
N VAL A 116 -14.99 7.52 -22.92
CA VAL A 116 -14.77 8.35 -21.71
C VAL A 116 -13.66 9.35 -21.98
N PRO A 117 -13.91 10.64 -21.69
CA PRO A 117 -12.97 11.72 -22.09
C PRO A 117 -11.64 11.69 -21.34
N ILE A 118 -11.67 11.33 -20.03
CA ILE A 118 -10.48 11.36 -19.18
C ILE A 118 -10.30 10.01 -18.51
N ILE A 119 -9.13 9.39 -18.72
CA ILE A 119 -8.79 8.09 -18.16
C ILE A 119 -7.56 8.23 -17.27
N VAL A 120 -7.75 8.04 -15.97
CA VAL A 120 -6.70 8.11 -14.94
C VAL A 120 -6.36 6.70 -14.44
N HIS A 121 -5.10 6.46 -14.15
CA HIS A 121 -4.66 5.19 -13.55
C HIS A 121 -3.73 5.43 -12.37
N THR A 122 -4.08 4.86 -11.18
CA THR A 122 -3.16 4.86 -10.03
C THR A 122 -2.31 3.60 -10.01
N ILE A 123 -0.99 3.81 -9.95
CA ILE A 123 0.04 2.78 -9.80
C ILE A 123 0.32 2.61 -8.31
N HIS A 124 -0.24 1.55 -7.69
CA HIS A 124 -0.04 1.22 -6.28
C HIS A 124 1.19 0.34 -6.03
N GLY A 125 1.75 -0.22 -7.07
CA GLY A 125 2.92 -1.07 -7.05
C GLY A 125 3.19 -1.62 -8.45
N PRO A 126 4.38 -2.18 -8.70
CA PRO A 126 4.75 -2.60 -10.05
C PRO A 126 3.91 -3.78 -10.52
N SER A 127 3.33 -3.65 -11.71
CA SER A 127 2.61 -4.73 -12.39
C SER A 127 3.56 -5.68 -13.11
N PHE A 128 4.80 -5.28 -13.36
CA PHE A 128 5.87 -6.00 -14.04
C PHE A 128 7.20 -5.75 -13.33
N GLY A 129 8.19 -6.61 -13.56
CA GLY A 129 9.52 -6.47 -12.94
C GLY A 129 10.28 -7.80 -12.84
N PRO A 130 11.49 -7.79 -12.27
CA PRO A 130 12.37 -8.95 -12.19
C PRO A 130 11.85 -10.09 -11.30
N PHE A 131 10.78 -9.85 -10.54
CA PHE A 131 10.11 -10.85 -9.72
C PHE A 131 9.22 -11.81 -10.52
N GLN A 132 9.12 -11.64 -11.83
CA GLN A 132 8.35 -12.47 -12.75
C GLN A 132 9.29 -13.21 -13.70
N SER A 133 8.80 -14.32 -14.28
CA SER A 133 9.50 -14.94 -15.41
C SER A 133 9.62 -13.96 -16.59
N SER A 134 10.65 -14.11 -17.42
CA SER A 134 10.91 -13.19 -18.53
C SER A 134 9.72 -13.04 -19.48
N LEU A 135 9.02 -14.16 -19.77
CA LEU A 135 7.83 -14.17 -20.62
C LEU A 135 6.65 -13.42 -19.98
N ALA A 136 6.38 -13.68 -18.69
CA ALA A 136 5.33 -12.98 -17.96
C ALA A 136 5.63 -11.48 -17.86
N ASN A 137 6.87 -11.12 -17.53
CA ASN A 137 7.31 -9.73 -17.46
C ASN A 137 7.13 -9.00 -18.80
N PHE A 138 7.51 -9.65 -19.90
CA PHE A 138 7.31 -9.10 -21.26
C PHE A 138 5.81 -8.91 -21.55
N ALA A 139 4.98 -9.91 -21.28
CA ALA A 139 3.53 -9.83 -21.52
C ALA A 139 2.87 -8.72 -20.69
N PHE A 140 3.20 -8.59 -19.39
CA PHE A 140 2.65 -7.54 -18.53
C PHE A 140 3.14 -6.14 -18.95
N ARG A 141 4.40 -6.00 -19.33
CA ARG A 141 4.92 -4.72 -19.87
C ARG A 141 4.22 -4.34 -21.18
N ALA A 142 3.99 -5.29 -22.07
CA ALA A 142 3.28 -5.06 -23.33
C ALA A 142 1.83 -4.62 -23.07
N ALA A 143 1.14 -5.30 -22.14
CA ALA A 143 -0.22 -4.95 -21.75
C ALA A 143 -0.30 -3.54 -21.12
N GLU A 144 0.63 -3.19 -20.23
CA GLU A 144 0.70 -1.86 -19.61
C GLU A 144 1.03 -0.76 -20.65
N ARG A 145 1.95 -1.02 -21.60
CA ARG A 145 2.22 -0.10 -22.72
C ARG A 145 0.99 0.11 -23.58
N HIS A 146 0.26 -0.97 -23.87
CA HIS A 146 -0.96 -0.86 -24.68
C HIS A 146 -2.03 -0.01 -23.98
N ALA A 147 -2.33 -0.31 -22.71
CA ALA A 147 -3.28 0.48 -21.93
C ALA A 147 -2.76 1.91 -21.65
N GLY A 148 -1.45 2.09 -21.56
CA GLY A 148 -0.83 3.40 -21.40
C GLY A 148 -1.11 4.38 -22.53
N ARG A 149 -1.32 3.88 -23.76
CA ARG A 149 -1.65 4.72 -24.94
C ARG A 149 -3.02 5.40 -24.84
N VAL A 150 -3.93 4.81 -24.08
CA VAL A 150 -5.29 5.32 -23.88
C VAL A 150 -5.46 6.00 -22.51
N THR A 151 -4.39 6.06 -21.72
CA THR A 151 -4.40 6.68 -20.39
C THR A 151 -4.08 8.16 -20.52
N THR A 152 -4.99 9.02 -20.04
CA THR A 152 -4.80 10.47 -20.04
C THR A 152 -3.76 10.88 -19.00
N HIS A 153 -3.82 10.29 -17.78
CA HIS A 153 -2.92 10.64 -16.70
C HIS A 153 -2.68 9.47 -15.74
N PHE A 154 -1.45 9.41 -15.22
CA PHE A 154 -1.05 8.43 -14.21
C PHE A 154 -0.88 9.11 -12.85
N VAL A 155 -1.41 8.49 -11.82
CA VAL A 155 -1.09 8.82 -10.43
C VAL A 155 -0.14 7.74 -9.90
N SER A 156 0.99 8.11 -9.34
CA SER A 156 1.90 7.18 -8.69
C SER A 156 1.95 7.42 -7.19
N VAL A 157 1.96 6.35 -6.39
CA VAL A 157 2.05 6.46 -4.93
C VAL A 157 3.47 6.74 -4.44
N ALA A 158 4.46 6.67 -5.34
CA ALA A 158 5.87 6.94 -5.10
C ALA A 158 6.55 7.32 -6.42
N ASN A 159 7.60 8.16 -6.38
CA ASN A 159 8.39 8.52 -7.56
C ASN A 159 9.03 7.30 -8.23
N ALA A 160 9.48 6.32 -7.43
CA ALA A 160 10.01 5.06 -7.95
C ALA A 160 9.05 4.35 -8.92
N MET A 161 7.72 4.47 -8.71
CA MET A 161 6.73 3.90 -9.63
C MET A 161 6.68 4.67 -10.95
N THR A 162 6.78 5.98 -10.91
CA THR A 162 6.89 6.83 -12.12
C THR A 162 8.14 6.46 -12.91
N GLU A 163 9.29 6.38 -12.24
CA GLU A 163 10.58 6.03 -12.87
C GLU A 163 10.53 4.65 -13.55
N GLN A 164 9.98 3.64 -12.88
CA GLN A 164 9.84 2.30 -13.44
C GLN A 164 8.94 2.26 -14.69
N TYR A 165 7.82 2.99 -14.67
CA TYR A 165 6.90 3.04 -15.81
C TYR A 165 7.48 3.83 -16.98
N LEU A 166 8.14 4.96 -16.73
CA LEU A 166 8.85 5.73 -17.76
C LEU A 166 9.99 4.93 -18.38
N ALA A 167 10.81 4.24 -17.57
CA ALA A 167 11.86 3.34 -18.04
C ALA A 167 11.31 2.15 -18.86
N ALA A 168 10.05 1.76 -18.60
CA ALA A 168 9.36 0.77 -19.41
C ALA A 168 8.75 1.35 -20.71
N GLY A 169 8.87 2.64 -20.98
CA GLY A 169 8.28 3.34 -22.14
C GLY A 169 6.77 3.48 -22.04
N ILE A 170 6.24 3.69 -20.83
CA ILE A 170 4.81 3.88 -20.58
C ILE A 170 4.58 5.35 -20.21
N GLY A 171 3.75 6.05 -20.98
CA GLY A 171 3.45 7.46 -20.80
C GLY A 171 4.66 8.38 -21.09
N LYS A 172 4.54 9.63 -20.65
CA LYS A 172 5.57 10.66 -20.69
C LYS A 172 5.62 11.36 -19.33
N PRO A 173 6.73 12.04 -18.94
CA PRO A 173 6.85 12.69 -17.63
C PRO A 173 5.67 13.60 -17.26
N GLU A 174 5.18 14.39 -18.21
CA GLU A 174 4.04 15.31 -18.03
C GLU A 174 2.71 14.60 -17.74
N HIS A 175 2.61 13.30 -18.01
CA HIS A 175 1.43 12.48 -17.72
C HIS A 175 1.42 11.89 -16.31
N TYR A 176 2.39 12.23 -15.46
CA TYR A 176 2.49 11.66 -14.11
C TYR A 176 2.33 12.72 -13.03
N THR A 177 1.60 12.36 -12.00
CA THR A 177 1.58 13.10 -10.73
C THR A 177 1.77 12.11 -9.59
N ARG A 178 2.76 12.36 -8.71
CA ARG A 178 2.90 11.60 -7.49
C ARG A 178 1.90 12.14 -6.46
N ILE A 179 1.08 11.23 -5.92
CA ILE A 179 0.17 11.51 -4.81
C ILE A 179 0.34 10.37 -3.80
N PHE A 180 0.85 10.68 -2.61
CA PHE A 180 1.02 9.67 -1.58
C PHE A 180 -0.30 9.06 -1.14
N SER A 181 -0.27 7.77 -0.77
CA SER A 181 -1.43 7.08 -0.19
C SER A 181 -1.72 7.61 1.21
N GLY A 182 -2.57 8.62 1.31
CA GLY A 182 -3.02 9.19 2.57
C GLY A 182 -3.86 8.20 3.39
N PHE A 183 -3.86 8.41 4.69
CA PHE A 183 -4.67 7.62 5.63
C PHE A 183 -5.07 8.47 6.84
N ASP A 184 -6.00 7.96 7.63
CA ASP A 184 -6.35 8.58 8.90
C ASP A 184 -5.15 8.48 9.86
N LEU A 185 -4.52 9.62 10.13
CA LEU A 185 -3.33 9.70 10.97
C LEU A 185 -3.65 9.63 12.45
N GLU A 186 -4.83 10.09 12.87
CA GLU A 186 -5.17 10.31 14.27
C GLU A 186 -4.95 9.09 15.18
N PRO A 187 -5.40 7.86 14.78
CA PRO A 187 -5.15 6.67 15.60
C PRO A 187 -3.65 6.37 15.80
N PHE A 188 -2.82 6.67 14.80
CA PHE A 188 -1.37 6.43 14.87
C PHE A 188 -0.66 7.55 15.66
N LEU A 189 -1.07 8.80 15.47
CA LEU A 189 -0.52 9.92 16.22
C LEU A 189 -0.77 9.78 17.74
N ASN A 190 -1.88 9.13 18.11
CA ASN A 190 -2.27 8.87 19.48
C ASN A 190 -1.83 7.48 20.01
N ALA A 191 -1.14 6.69 19.16
CA ALA A 191 -0.64 5.38 19.57
C ALA A 191 0.37 5.50 20.73
N LYS A 192 0.16 4.71 21.79
CA LYS A 192 0.96 4.74 23.01
C LYS A 192 1.62 3.39 23.25
N ASN A 193 2.69 3.38 24.03
CA ASN A 193 3.27 2.17 24.56
C ASN A 193 2.39 1.64 25.72
N ASP A 194 1.31 0.93 25.35
CA ASP A 194 0.31 0.42 26.28
C ASP A 194 0.85 -0.82 27.02
N LEU A 195 1.09 -0.67 28.32
CA LEU A 195 1.61 -1.75 29.17
C LEU A 195 0.61 -2.90 29.35
N ALA A 196 -0.70 -2.64 29.32
CA ALA A 196 -1.71 -3.68 29.39
C ALA A 196 -1.72 -4.52 28.11
N LEU A 197 -1.58 -3.90 26.95
CA LEU A 197 -1.43 -4.60 25.67
C LEU A 197 -0.10 -5.38 25.62
N ARG A 198 1.01 -4.77 26.10
CA ARG A 198 2.30 -5.49 26.20
C ARG A 198 2.15 -6.76 27.03
N ALA A 199 1.54 -6.66 28.20
CA ALA A 199 1.32 -7.82 29.09
C ALA A 199 0.49 -8.92 28.42
N LYS A 200 -0.60 -8.57 27.70
CA LYS A 200 -1.40 -9.51 26.91
C LYS A 200 -0.61 -10.23 25.81
N LEU A 201 0.38 -9.55 25.25
CA LEU A 201 1.28 -10.10 24.23
C LEU A 201 2.49 -10.84 24.80
N GLY A 202 2.63 -10.93 26.13
CA GLY A 202 3.79 -11.53 26.78
C GLY A 202 5.06 -10.70 26.66
N ILE A 203 4.93 -9.38 26.54
CA ILE A 203 6.02 -8.41 26.45
C ILE A 203 6.15 -7.71 27.80
N ASN A 204 7.34 -7.78 28.42
CA ASN A 204 7.61 -7.06 29.66
C ASN A 204 7.80 -5.57 29.42
N PRO A 205 7.63 -4.70 30.44
CA PRO A 205 7.85 -3.28 30.30
C PRO A 205 9.25 -2.88 29.82
N SER A 206 10.27 -3.68 30.15
CA SER A 206 11.69 -3.45 29.79
C SER A 206 12.10 -4.12 28.48
N ASP A 207 11.26 -4.93 27.85
CA ASP A 207 11.61 -5.61 26.61
C ASP A 207 11.70 -4.59 25.46
N PHE A 208 12.68 -4.73 24.59
CA PHE A 208 12.78 -3.95 23.35
C PHE A 208 12.04 -4.69 22.21
N VAL A 209 11.12 -4.02 21.54
CA VAL A 209 10.21 -4.63 20.56
C VAL A 209 10.55 -4.22 19.13
N ILE A 210 11.07 -5.15 18.36
CA ILE A 210 11.21 -5.03 16.89
C ILE A 210 9.89 -5.45 16.25
N GLY A 211 9.19 -4.50 15.66
CA GLY A 211 7.90 -4.75 15.01
C GLY A 211 8.02 -4.94 13.51
N LYS A 212 7.14 -5.76 12.94
CA LYS A 212 6.97 -5.92 11.50
C LYS A 212 5.50 -6.07 11.15
N VAL A 213 4.95 -5.13 10.38
CA VAL A 213 3.56 -5.16 9.90
C VAL A 213 3.57 -5.56 8.43
N ALA A 214 3.28 -6.82 8.14
CA ALA A 214 3.29 -7.34 6.79
C ALA A 214 2.57 -8.69 6.71
N ARG A 215 2.02 -9.01 5.53
CA ARG A 215 1.55 -10.37 5.26
C ARG A 215 2.73 -11.36 5.29
N LEU A 216 2.50 -12.55 5.83
CA LEU A 216 3.49 -13.64 5.87
C LEU A 216 3.56 -14.36 4.51
N PHE A 217 4.12 -13.65 3.51
CA PHE A 217 4.27 -14.08 2.12
C PHE A 217 5.72 -13.92 1.66
N GLU A 218 6.05 -14.56 0.53
CA GLU A 218 7.32 -14.33 -0.17
C GLU A 218 7.55 -12.84 -0.47
N HIS A 219 8.80 -12.47 -0.65
CA HIS A 219 9.27 -11.10 -0.92
C HIS A 219 9.00 -10.07 0.19
N LYS A 220 8.47 -10.47 1.36
CA LYS A 220 8.29 -9.57 2.50
C LYS A 220 9.51 -9.52 3.44
N GLY A 221 10.56 -10.30 3.15
CA GLY A 221 11.84 -10.28 3.88
C GLY A 221 11.74 -10.75 5.33
N HIS A 222 10.84 -11.69 5.63
CA HIS A 222 10.80 -12.33 6.94
C HIS A 222 12.02 -13.22 7.16
N ASP A 223 12.46 -13.93 6.12
CA ASP A 223 13.63 -14.81 6.17
C ASP A 223 14.90 -14.06 6.61
N ASP A 224 15.08 -12.81 6.15
CA ASP A 224 16.22 -11.98 6.53
C ASP A 224 16.18 -11.61 8.02
N LEU A 225 14.99 -11.37 8.59
CA LEU A 225 14.82 -11.13 10.03
C LEU A 225 15.11 -12.39 10.85
N PHE A 226 14.60 -13.55 10.40
CA PHE A 226 14.87 -14.83 11.07
C PHE A 226 16.35 -15.22 11.01
N ALA A 227 17.08 -14.88 9.95
CA ALA A 227 18.50 -15.17 9.81
C ALA A 227 19.35 -14.47 10.86
N ILE A 228 18.97 -13.26 11.29
CA ILE A 228 19.74 -12.48 12.29
C ILE A 228 19.21 -12.63 13.72
N ALA A 229 17.97 -13.14 13.88
CA ALA A 229 17.30 -13.21 15.16
C ALA A 229 18.06 -14.01 16.23
N PRO A 230 18.70 -15.17 15.95
CA PRO A 230 19.48 -15.89 16.97
C PRO A 230 20.62 -15.07 17.55
N ALA A 231 21.37 -14.37 16.70
CA ALA A 231 22.49 -13.54 17.14
C ALA A 231 22.03 -12.32 17.96
N LEU A 232 20.91 -11.70 17.55
CA LEU A 232 20.30 -10.60 18.30
C LEU A 232 19.75 -11.07 19.65
N ALA A 233 19.06 -12.21 19.70
CA ALA A 233 18.48 -12.75 20.94
C ALA A 233 19.58 -13.17 21.94
N LEU A 234 20.74 -13.64 21.45
CA LEU A 234 21.89 -13.96 22.29
C LEU A 234 22.50 -12.71 22.93
N SER A 235 22.66 -11.62 22.16
CA SER A 235 23.19 -10.34 22.63
C SER A 235 22.19 -9.55 23.48
N HIS A 236 20.88 -9.73 23.22
CA HIS A 236 19.78 -9.00 23.85
C HIS A 236 18.66 -9.95 24.27
N PRO A 237 18.74 -10.63 25.43
CA PRO A 237 17.76 -11.62 25.86
C PRO A 237 16.34 -11.07 26.06
N THR A 238 16.21 -9.77 26.32
CA THR A 238 14.92 -9.05 26.49
C THR A 238 14.30 -8.58 25.18
N LEU A 239 14.90 -8.95 24.03
CA LEU A 239 14.40 -8.53 22.72
C LEU A 239 13.17 -9.35 22.31
N LYS A 240 12.17 -8.69 21.74
CA LYS A 240 10.96 -9.30 21.19
C LYS A 240 10.79 -8.94 19.71
N PHE A 241 10.30 -9.89 18.95
CA PHE A 241 9.90 -9.72 17.55
C PHE A 241 8.38 -9.80 17.46
N LEU A 242 7.71 -8.69 17.18
CA LEU A 242 6.26 -8.61 17.04
C LEU A 242 5.89 -8.62 15.55
N LEU A 243 5.39 -9.76 15.06
CA LEU A 243 4.97 -9.95 13.67
C LEU A 243 3.45 -9.77 13.56
N VAL A 244 3.04 -8.65 12.98
CA VAL A 244 1.63 -8.29 12.79
C VAL A 244 1.21 -8.63 11.36
N GLY A 245 0.33 -9.59 11.23
CA GLY A 245 -0.19 -10.09 9.96
C GLY A 245 -0.21 -11.60 9.88
N ASP A 246 -0.80 -12.10 8.79
CA ASP A 246 -0.93 -13.53 8.51
C ASP A 246 -0.57 -13.84 7.06
N GLY A 247 -0.48 -15.12 6.72
CA GLY A 247 -0.22 -15.55 5.36
C GLY A 247 0.24 -17.00 5.22
N ALA A 248 0.40 -17.44 3.97
CA ALA A 248 0.70 -18.83 3.63
C ALA A 248 2.03 -19.35 4.24
N LEU A 249 2.96 -18.45 4.59
CA LEU A 249 4.25 -18.84 5.16
C LEU A 249 4.24 -18.93 6.69
N ARG A 250 3.12 -18.62 7.35
CA ARG A 250 3.04 -18.66 8.83
C ARG A 250 3.46 -20.01 9.43
N PRO A 251 2.96 -21.18 8.97
CA PRO A 251 3.36 -22.46 9.56
C PRO A 251 4.87 -22.75 9.42
N ARG A 252 5.47 -22.31 8.28
CA ARG A 252 6.92 -22.42 8.05
C ARG A 252 7.69 -21.58 9.08
N PHE A 253 7.25 -20.34 9.33
CA PHE A 253 7.95 -19.43 10.25
C PHE A 253 7.79 -19.85 11.71
N GLU A 254 6.61 -20.31 12.12
CA GLU A 254 6.40 -20.86 13.46
C GLU A 254 7.30 -22.10 13.72
N LYS A 255 7.40 -23.00 12.73
CA LYS A 255 8.33 -24.13 12.80
C LYS A 255 9.79 -23.69 12.89
N LEU A 256 10.18 -22.67 12.13
CA LEU A 256 11.53 -22.12 12.16
C LEU A 256 11.86 -21.52 13.53
N VAL A 257 10.94 -20.79 14.15
CA VAL A 257 11.09 -20.24 15.51
C VAL A 257 11.34 -21.36 16.54
N GLN A 258 10.59 -22.47 16.46
CA GLN A 258 10.79 -23.64 17.32
C GLN A 258 12.19 -24.26 17.09
N GLN A 259 12.59 -24.43 15.84
CA GLN A 259 13.92 -24.99 15.51
C GLN A 259 15.08 -24.11 16.02
N LEU A 260 14.87 -22.79 16.11
CA LEU A 260 15.86 -21.84 16.62
C LEU A 260 15.79 -21.66 18.14
N GLY A 261 14.79 -22.24 18.83
CA GLY A 261 14.58 -22.08 20.28
C GLY A 261 14.19 -20.64 20.66
N LEU A 262 13.48 -19.92 19.79
CA LEU A 262 13.15 -18.50 19.96
C LEU A 262 11.65 -18.24 20.21
N GLU A 263 10.90 -19.24 20.72
CA GLU A 263 9.45 -19.13 20.93
C GLU A 263 9.09 -18.02 21.93
N ARG A 264 9.97 -17.72 22.85
CA ARG A 264 9.77 -16.64 23.83
C ARG A 264 10.00 -15.24 23.27
N GLN A 265 10.78 -15.13 22.17
CA GLN A 265 11.11 -13.87 21.52
C GLN A 265 10.12 -13.50 20.43
N PHE A 266 9.53 -14.47 19.73
CA PHE A 266 8.62 -14.20 18.59
C PHE A 266 7.16 -14.22 19.00
N ILE A 267 6.44 -13.19 18.56
CA ILE A 267 4.99 -13.01 18.79
C ILE A 267 4.32 -12.87 17.43
N PHE A 268 3.44 -13.81 17.09
CA PHE A 268 2.63 -13.79 15.87
C PHE A 268 1.20 -13.38 16.22
N THR A 269 0.76 -12.20 15.82
CA THR A 269 -0.62 -11.76 16.10
C THR A 269 -1.65 -12.41 15.19
N GLY A 270 -1.23 -12.92 14.02
CA GLY A 270 -2.16 -13.29 12.96
C GLY A 270 -2.79 -12.07 12.27
N LEU A 271 -3.85 -12.33 11.51
CA LEU A 271 -4.63 -11.27 10.88
C LEU A 271 -5.39 -10.48 11.95
N VAL A 272 -5.13 -9.19 12.02
CA VAL A 272 -5.80 -8.27 12.95
C VAL A 272 -6.68 -7.28 12.19
N PRO A 273 -7.76 -6.78 12.80
CA PRO A 273 -8.54 -5.68 12.24
C PRO A 273 -7.65 -4.45 12.00
N PRO A 274 -7.84 -3.70 10.92
CA PRO A 274 -7.06 -2.47 10.67
C PRO A 274 -7.11 -1.45 11.83
N ALA A 275 -8.19 -1.44 12.59
CA ALA A 275 -8.35 -0.57 13.74
C ALA A 275 -7.40 -0.89 14.92
N ASP A 276 -6.89 -2.13 15.00
CA ASP A 276 -6.00 -2.57 16.08
C ASP A 276 -4.51 -2.32 15.74
N VAL A 277 -4.21 -2.07 14.47
CA VAL A 277 -2.83 -1.85 13.99
C VAL A 277 -2.13 -0.68 14.70
N PRO A 278 -2.80 0.48 14.94
CA PRO A 278 -2.17 1.60 15.66
C PRO A 278 -1.68 1.21 17.05
N ALA A 279 -2.50 0.49 17.84
CA ALA A 279 -2.13 0.04 19.19
C ALA A 279 -0.94 -0.92 19.16
N LEU A 280 -0.92 -1.85 18.19
CA LEU A 280 0.20 -2.79 18.01
C LEU A 280 1.49 -2.07 17.59
N ILE A 281 1.42 -1.06 16.72
CA ILE A 281 2.57 -0.21 16.40
C ILE A 281 3.01 0.60 17.62
N GLY A 282 2.08 1.07 18.44
CA GLY A 282 2.36 1.84 19.66
C GLY A 282 3.27 1.10 20.65
N VAL A 283 3.18 -0.23 20.74
CA VAL A 283 4.01 -1.04 21.65
C VAL A 283 5.37 -1.45 21.06
N MET A 284 5.64 -1.12 19.79
CA MET A 284 6.95 -1.34 19.16
C MET A 284 7.92 -0.23 19.54
N ASP A 285 9.23 -0.53 19.52
CA ASP A 285 10.29 0.45 19.67
C ASP A 285 10.90 0.85 18.31
N VAL A 286 10.95 -0.07 17.36
CA VAL A 286 11.37 0.13 15.97
C VAL A 286 10.52 -0.73 15.04
N LEU A 287 10.20 -0.22 13.85
CA LEU A 287 9.56 -1.05 12.82
C LEU A 287 10.55 -1.40 11.71
N VAL A 288 10.60 -2.70 11.34
CA VAL A 288 11.39 -3.17 10.19
C VAL A 288 10.50 -3.42 8.98
N HIS A 289 10.93 -2.93 7.82
CA HIS A 289 10.27 -3.17 6.54
C HIS A 289 11.25 -3.71 5.50
N LEU A 290 11.33 -5.02 5.39
CA LEU A 290 12.33 -5.75 4.62
C LEU A 290 11.79 -6.28 3.29
N SER A 291 10.77 -5.62 2.74
CA SER A 291 10.17 -6.02 1.47
C SER A 291 11.12 -5.84 0.31
N ARG A 292 11.05 -6.77 -0.65
CA ARG A 292 11.81 -6.77 -1.90
C ARG A 292 10.96 -6.30 -3.09
N ARG A 293 9.73 -5.90 -2.81
CA ARG A 293 8.77 -5.40 -3.81
C ARG A 293 7.60 -4.69 -3.13
N GLU A 294 7.42 -3.40 -3.45
CA GLU A 294 6.30 -2.58 -2.99
C GLU A 294 6.00 -1.45 -4.01
N GLY A 295 4.91 -0.71 -3.82
CA GLY A 295 4.83 0.66 -4.34
C GLY A 295 5.38 1.61 -3.29
N LEU A 296 4.52 1.95 -2.30
CA LEU A 296 4.93 2.55 -1.04
C LEU A 296 4.23 1.78 0.08
N ALA A 297 5.02 1.13 0.95
CA ALA A 297 4.49 0.33 2.05
C ALA A 297 3.87 1.22 3.12
N ARG A 298 2.58 1.07 3.39
CA ARG A 298 1.85 1.86 4.39
C ARG A 298 2.37 1.69 5.81
N ALA A 299 2.96 0.53 6.13
CA ALA A 299 3.55 0.27 7.44
C ALA A 299 4.64 1.29 7.83
N LEU A 300 5.40 1.80 6.85
CA LEU A 300 6.43 2.81 7.08
C LEU A 300 5.83 4.14 7.58
N PRO A 301 4.96 4.83 6.84
CA PRO A 301 4.39 6.09 7.34
C PRO A 301 3.49 5.86 8.57
N GLN A 302 2.87 4.70 8.75
CA GLN A 302 2.10 4.38 9.95
C GLN A 302 2.97 4.31 11.20
N ALA A 303 4.15 3.66 11.12
CA ALA A 303 5.10 3.61 12.22
C ALA A 303 5.67 5.00 12.54
N LEU A 304 6.03 5.76 11.51
CA LEU A 304 6.53 7.13 11.69
C LEU A 304 5.47 8.06 12.29
N ALA A 305 4.19 7.92 11.91
CA ALA A 305 3.09 8.66 12.55
C ALA A 305 3.00 8.36 14.06
N ALA A 306 3.27 7.12 14.45
CA ALA A 306 3.34 6.71 15.86
C ALA A 306 4.66 7.13 16.55
N GLY A 307 5.52 7.88 15.87
CA GLY A 307 6.83 8.30 16.39
C GLY A 307 7.84 7.16 16.50
N LYS A 308 7.63 6.06 15.78
CA LYS A 308 8.55 4.93 15.78
C LYS A 308 9.53 5.04 14.62
N PRO A 309 10.86 4.94 14.84
CA PRO A 309 11.84 4.91 13.77
C PRO A 309 11.63 3.66 12.92
N VAL A 310 12.05 3.74 11.65
CA VAL A 310 11.92 2.62 10.72
C VAL A 310 13.30 2.16 10.22
N ILE A 311 13.45 0.86 9.99
CA ILE A 311 14.58 0.29 9.27
C ILE A 311 14.01 -0.41 8.05
N ALA A 312 14.38 0.03 6.86
CA ALA A 312 13.79 -0.47 5.63
C ALA A 312 14.85 -0.86 4.60
N TYR A 313 14.54 -1.86 3.79
CA TYR A 313 15.29 -2.06 2.57
C TYR A 313 14.97 -0.95 1.56
N ASP A 314 15.98 -0.52 0.83
CA ASP A 314 15.88 0.43 -0.27
C ASP A 314 15.21 -0.25 -1.47
N CYS A 315 13.90 -0.38 -1.37
CA CYS A 315 13.06 -1.02 -2.36
C CYS A 315 11.90 -0.09 -2.75
N ASP A 316 11.81 0.19 -4.03
CA ASP A 316 10.73 1.00 -4.60
C ASP A 316 10.58 2.35 -3.86
N GLY A 317 9.38 2.68 -3.36
CA GLY A 317 9.11 3.95 -2.67
C GLY A 317 9.62 4.05 -1.23
N ALA A 318 10.30 3.06 -0.68
CA ALA A 318 10.73 3.07 0.74
C ALA A 318 11.58 4.30 1.08
N ARG A 319 12.51 4.71 0.19
CA ARG A 319 13.40 5.87 0.36
C ARG A 319 12.67 7.22 0.47
N GLU A 320 11.42 7.29 0.02
CA GLU A 320 10.65 8.54 0.09
C GLU A 320 10.12 8.82 1.50
N VAL A 321 10.12 7.80 2.34
CA VAL A 321 9.61 7.86 3.73
C VAL A 321 10.68 7.49 4.74
N CYS A 322 11.43 6.42 4.50
CA CYS A 322 12.62 6.03 5.26
C CYS A 322 13.83 6.78 4.71
N ARG A 323 14.07 7.98 5.24
CA ARG A 323 15.25 8.80 4.91
C ARG A 323 16.38 8.42 5.83
N ASP A 324 17.50 7.97 5.23
CA ASP A 324 18.64 7.45 6.00
C ASP A 324 19.22 8.48 6.97
N GLY A 325 19.33 8.10 8.26
CA GLY A 325 19.78 8.97 9.34
C GLY A 325 18.82 10.11 9.76
N GLU A 326 17.69 10.31 9.04
CA GLU A 326 16.71 11.36 9.31
C GLU A 326 15.42 10.80 9.95
N THR A 327 14.77 9.81 9.32
CA THR A 327 13.53 9.18 9.81
C THR A 327 13.71 7.70 10.15
N GLY A 328 14.88 7.14 9.85
CA GLY A 328 15.21 5.73 10.03
C GLY A 328 16.51 5.37 9.37
N PHE A 329 16.68 4.09 9.05
CA PHE A 329 17.83 3.58 8.30
C PHE A 329 17.39 2.87 7.03
N LEU A 330 17.95 3.30 5.90
CA LEU A 330 17.68 2.73 4.58
C LEU A 330 18.85 1.82 4.17
N LEU A 331 18.57 0.55 3.96
CA LEU A 331 19.58 -0.49 3.76
C LEU A 331 19.51 -1.10 2.35
N PRO A 332 20.62 -1.54 1.77
CA PRO A 332 20.59 -2.35 0.57
C PRO A 332 19.73 -3.60 0.76
N VAL A 333 18.97 -3.97 -0.28
CA VAL A 333 18.09 -5.16 -0.22
C VAL A 333 18.91 -6.41 0.06
N GLY A 334 18.56 -7.11 1.15
CA GLY A 334 19.20 -8.36 1.56
C GLY A 334 20.48 -8.19 2.38
N ASP A 335 20.89 -6.96 2.71
CA ASP A 335 22.02 -6.73 3.60
C ASP A 335 21.66 -6.99 5.06
N THR A 336 21.69 -8.26 5.43
CA THR A 336 21.38 -8.71 6.79
C THR A 336 22.44 -8.30 7.82
N GLN A 337 23.66 -8.04 7.41
CA GLN A 337 24.73 -7.57 8.31
C GLN A 337 24.45 -6.12 8.75
N GLN A 338 24.15 -5.24 7.81
CA GLN A 338 23.74 -3.88 8.16
C GLN A 338 22.43 -3.87 8.95
N LEU A 339 21.45 -4.72 8.57
CA LEU A 339 20.21 -4.85 9.32
C LEU A 339 20.46 -5.18 10.79
N LYS A 340 21.30 -6.18 11.07
CA LYS A 340 21.70 -6.54 12.43
C LYS A 340 22.33 -5.35 13.17
N SER A 341 23.33 -4.73 12.56
CA SER A 341 24.06 -3.59 13.16
C SER A 341 23.12 -2.41 13.49
N ARG A 342 22.19 -2.06 12.60
CA ARG A 342 21.24 -0.97 12.85
C ARG A 342 20.19 -1.31 13.91
N LEU A 343 19.80 -2.56 14.01
CA LEU A 343 18.93 -3.03 15.09
C LEU A 343 19.65 -3.01 16.44
N GLU A 344 20.89 -3.44 16.51
CA GLU A 344 21.72 -3.33 17.73
C GLU A 344 21.88 -1.86 18.12
N GLN A 345 22.18 -0.97 17.18
CA GLN A 345 22.24 0.47 17.45
C GLN A 345 20.93 1.00 18.03
N ALA A 346 19.79 0.62 17.45
CA ALA A 346 18.47 1.03 17.94
C ALA A 346 18.19 0.55 19.38
N CYS A 347 18.62 -0.67 19.72
CA CYS A 347 18.47 -1.22 21.08
C CYS A 347 19.21 -0.42 22.15
N PHE A 348 20.35 0.20 21.80
CA PHE A 348 21.21 0.92 22.77
C PHE A 348 21.05 2.43 22.75
N ASP A 349 20.50 3.00 21.67
CA ASP A 349 20.43 4.44 21.47
C ASP A 349 18.97 4.95 21.43
N ALA A 350 18.36 4.97 22.62
CA ALA A 350 17.00 5.51 22.75
C ALA A 350 16.88 6.98 22.31
N PRO A 351 17.85 7.89 22.58
CA PRO A 351 17.82 9.25 22.03
C PRO A 351 17.80 9.30 20.52
N LEU A 352 18.58 8.44 19.84
CA LEU A 352 18.55 8.32 18.39
C LEU A 352 17.19 7.88 17.89
N CYS A 353 16.61 6.83 18.48
CA CYS A 353 15.27 6.35 18.13
C CYS A 353 14.21 7.43 18.29
N ALA A 354 14.25 8.18 19.39
CA ALA A 354 13.32 9.28 19.65
C ALA A 354 13.46 10.39 18.59
N ARG A 355 14.69 10.77 18.23
CA ARG A 355 14.96 11.81 17.22
C ARG A 355 14.47 11.37 15.84
N LEU A 356 14.78 10.14 15.41
CA LEU A 356 14.36 9.61 14.12
C LEU A 356 12.83 9.49 14.03
N GLY A 357 12.21 9.01 15.10
CA GLY A 357 10.75 8.90 15.20
C GLY A 357 10.05 10.26 15.15
N ALA A 358 10.58 11.27 15.84
CA ALA A 358 10.04 12.63 15.83
C ALA A 358 10.09 13.24 14.42
N ARG A 359 11.23 13.15 13.73
CA ARG A 359 11.38 13.63 12.35
C ARG A 359 10.46 12.90 11.38
N GLY A 360 10.34 11.57 11.57
CA GLY A 360 9.40 10.78 10.78
C GLY A 360 7.95 11.20 10.97
N ARG A 361 7.56 11.49 12.20
CA ARG A 361 6.22 11.97 12.54
C ARG A 361 5.91 13.32 11.87
N GLU A 362 6.84 14.28 11.91
CA GLU A 362 6.72 15.56 11.21
C GLU A 362 6.50 15.37 9.70
N LEU A 363 7.31 14.53 9.06
CA LEU A 363 7.19 14.22 7.64
C LEU A 363 5.82 13.66 7.30
N VAL A 364 5.34 12.70 8.08
CA VAL A 364 4.06 12.03 7.81
C VAL A 364 2.88 12.95 8.05
N GLN A 365 2.91 13.76 9.10
CA GLN A 365 1.88 14.79 9.36
C GLN A 365 1.75 15.80 8.22
N ALA A 366 2.85 16.13 7.56
CA ALA A 366 2.86 17.09 6.45
C ALA A 366 2.35 16.46 5.13
N GLN A 367 2.60 15.16 4.87
CA GLN A 367 2.46 14.60 3.52
C GLN A 367 1.39 13.49 3.40
N PHE A 368 0.98 12.86 4.51
CA PHE A 368 0.13 11.67 4.49
C PHE A 368 -1.29 11.81 5.08
N PRO A 369 -1.78 13.02 5.45
CA PRO A 369 -3.20 13.12 5.81
C PRO A 369 -4.08 12.65 4.65
N VAL A 370 -5.12 11.88 4.95
CA VAL A 370 -6.06 11.41 3.92
C VAL A 370 -6.68 12.58 3.15
N GLN A 371 -6.97 13.69 3.85
CA GLN A 371 -7.53 14.89 3.24
C GLN A 371 -6.57 15.51 2.21
N HIS A 372 -5.26 15.53 2.51
CA HIS A 372 -4.25 16.01 1.57
C HIS A 372 -4.27 15.21 0.25
N MET A 373 -4.30 13.87 0.33
CA MET A 373 -4.42 13.00 -0.83
C MET A 373 -5.69 13.29 -1.64
N VAL A 374 -6.83 13.44 -0.96
CA VAL A 374 -8.12 13.73 -1.60
C VAL A 374 -8.10 15.09 -2.30
N ASP A 375 -7.51 16.11 -1.66
CA ASP A 375 -7.39 17.46 -2.21
C ASP A 375 -6.49 17.49 -3.45
N GLU A 376 -5.39 16.74 -3.43
CA GLU A 376 -4.50 16.61 -4.58
C GLU A 376 -5.19 15.90 -5.75
N LEU A 377 -5.93 14.81 -5.50
CA LEU A 377 -6.72 14.12 -6.51
C LEU A 377 -7.80 15.03 -7.09
N HIS A 378 -8.52 15.75 -6.25
CA HIS A 378 -9.57 16.67 -6.70
C HIS A 378 -8.98 17.80 -7.58
N ARG A 379 -7.89 18.43 -7.14
CA ARG A 379 -7.17 19.45 -7.95
C ARG A 379 -6.70 18.87 -9.29
N LEU A 380 -6.17 17.66 -9.32
CA LEU A 380 -5.79 16.98 -10.54
C LEU A 380 -6.99 16.79 -11.48
N TYR A 381 -8.13 16.33 -10.98
CA TYR A 381 -9.32 16.12 -11.81
C TYR A 381 -9.86 17.42 -12.39
N LEU A 382 -9.93 18.50 -11.59
CA LEU A 382 -10.35 19.81 -12.07
C LEU A 382 -9.45 20.31 -13.20
N ARG A 383 -8.13 20.17 -13.06
CA ARG A 383 -7.16 20.51 -14.09
C ARG A 383 -7.39 19.70 -15.37
N LEU A 384 -7.51 18.37 -15.28
CA LEU A 384 -7.70 17.51 -16.45
C LEU A 384 -9.02 17.80 -17.19
N VAL A 385 -10.09 18.14 -16.45
CA VAL A 385 -11.37 18.56 -17.06
C VAL A 385 -11.22 19.90 -17.77
N ALA A 386 -10.53 20.87 -17.17
CA ALA A 386 -10.28 22.16 -17.80
C ALA A 386 -9.44 22.02 -19.07
N ASP A 387 -8.34 21.26 -19.02
CA ASP A 387 -7.46 21.00 -20.17
C ASP A 387 -8.23 20.31 -21.32
N HIS A 388 -9.07 19.31 -20.98
CA HIS A 388 -9.89 18.62 -21.99
C HIS A 388 -10.94 19.56 -22.63
N SER A 389 -11.51 20.47 -21.85
CA SER A 389 -12.50 21.43 -22.35
C SER A 389 -11.88 22.50 -23.24
N ALA A 390 -10.61 22.85 -23.03
CA ALA A 390 -9.88 23.84 -23.84
C ALA A 390 -9.45 23.29 -25.22
N ILE A 391 -9.40 21.95 -25.39
CA ILE A 391 -9.01 21.27 -26.63
C ILE A 391 -10.23 21.08 -27.58
N ARG A 392 -11.45 21.16 -27.06
CA ARG A 392 -12.70 21.06 -27.82
C ARG A 392 -13.20 22.44 -28.30
#